data_57cf01b74c40388900b68c4dd76ecea2
#
_entry.id   57cf01b74c40388900b68c4dd76ecea2
#
_cell.length_a   1.000
_cell.length_b   1.000
_cell.length_c   1.000
_cell.angle_alpha   90.00
_cell.angle_beta   90.00
_cell.angle_gamma   90.00
#
_symmetry.space_group_name_H-M   'P 1'
#
loop_
_entity.id
_entity.type
_entity.pdbx_description
1 polymer ?
#
loop_
_entity_poly.entity_id
_entity_poly.type
_entity_poly.pdbx_seq_one_letter_code
_entity_poly.pdbx_strand_id
1 'polypeptide(L)'
;MYVLCSPCILDPALRAEGITRHSDLVLFERCIERCNKFGIEMVPLPCPETLYLGAKRTPGTFLERLNFPEFINLIDDLAEKVQKIISMRGLPVCIIGVNSSPTCGVTSTYYGRNGNEPPKKAGRGIFLKKFPHILAMDVATFSQYYVYLAAPLFSEAERSYNLSIAGLLRKNFFDVFLPQENGDDSETRTKEEQGRIFTDNLKALKNADILVAIIDGADADSGTSWEMGYVSALGKKVIALRTDFRRSGSHEKVNLMLEESATVVTSTDQLLEAIKSLLMMKSDS
;
A
#
# COMPACT_ATOMS: atom_id res chain seq x y z
N MET A 1 -9.92 -9.33 13.89
CA MET A 1 -8.97 -9.37 12.75
C MET A 1 -7.67 -8.74 13.20
N TYR A 2 -6.51 -9.29 12.84
CA TYR A 2 -5.22 -8.78 13.29
C TYR A 2 -4.14 -8.91 12.22
N VAL A 3 -3.10 -8.11 12.36
CA VAL A 3 -1.84 -8.21 11.61
C VAL A 3 -0.70 -8.49 12.58
N LEU A 4 0.32 -9.21 12.13
CA LEU A 4 1.61 -9.26 12.81
C LEU A 4 2.47 -8.12 12.26
N CYS A 5 3.22 -7.41 13.10
CA CYS A 5 4.03 -6.30 12.62
C CYS A 5 5.43 -6.30 13.24
N SER A 6 6.40 -5.80 12.50
CA SER A 6 7.73 -5.49 13.05
C SER A 6 7.55 -4.52 14.22
N PRO A 7 8.09 -4.80 15.42
CA PRO A 7 7.80 -4.01 16.61
C PRO A 7 8.32 -2.57 16.53
N CYS A 8 9.33 -2.32 15.69
CA CYS A 8 9.85 -0.97 15.44
C CYS A 8 8.88 -0.04 14.69
N ILE A 9 7.77 -0.58 14.17
CA ILE A 9 6.67 0.26 13.64
C ILE A 9 5.94 0.94 14.80
N LEU A 10 5.76 0.23 15.92
CA LEU A 10 5.10 0.75 17.13
C LEU A 10 6.07 1.52 18.04
N ASP A 11 7.32 1.07 18.09
CA ASP A 11 8.38 1.69 18.88
C ASP A 11 9.66 1.84 18.03
N PRO A 12 9.85 2.99 17.34
CA PRO A 12 11.03 3.24 16.51
C PRO A 12 12.37 3.19 17.25
N ALA A 13 12.38 3.31 18.59
CA ALA A 13 13.59 3.19 19.40
C ALA A 13 14.20 1.79 19.39
N LEU A 14 13.44 0.78 18.98
CA LEU A 14 13.93 -0.60 18.76
C LEU A 14 14.82 -0.74 17.51
N ARG A 15 14.92 0.28 16.65
CA ARG A 15 15.82 0.26 15.50
C ARG A 15 17.25 0.56 15.92
N ALA A 16 18.20 0.14 15.09
CA ALA A 16 19.61 0.53 15.28
C ALA A 16 19.77 2.06 15.24
N GLU A 17 20.74 2.58 15.94
CA GLU A 17 20.97 4.02 16.08
C GLU A 17 21.21 4.69 14.71
N GLY A 18 20.58 5.83 14.47
CA GLY A 18 20.79 6.66 13.29
C GLY A 18 20.17 6.17 11.98
N ILE A 19 19.47 5.00 11.96
CA ILE A 19 18.87 4.50 10.71
C ILE A 19 17.43 4.98 10.48
N THR A 20 16.77 5.49 11.51
CA THR A 20 15.38 5.94 11.40
C THR A 20 15.34 7.34 10.80
N ARG A 21 14.71 7.47 9.65
CA ARG A 21 14.50 8.74 8.96
C ARG A 21 13.12 9.30 9.27
N HIS A 22 12.92 10.59 9.05
CA HIS A 22 11.59 11.20 9.18
C HIS A 22 10.55 10.53 8.26
N SER A 23 10.94 10.17 7.04
CA SER A 23 10.07 9.42 6.11
C SER A 23 9.63 8.07 6.66
N ASP A 24 10.47 7.38 7.43
CA ASP A 24 10.10 6.10 8.05
C ASP A 24 9.03 6.32 9.14
N LEU A 25 9.17 7.38 9.94
CA LEU A 25 8.18 7.72 10.98
C LEU A 25 6.81 8.04 10.37
N VAL A 26 6.77 8.80 9.29
CA VAL A 26 5.53 9.07 8.54
C VAL A 26 4.86 7.77 8.06
N LEU A 27 5.64 6.82 7.53
CA LEU A 27 5.12 5.52 7.11
C LEU A 27 4.59 4.69 8.28
N PHE A 28 5.26 4.74 9.43
CA PHE A 28 4.83 4.04 10.64
C PHE A 28 3.51 4.62 11.18
N GLU A 29 3.41 5.93 11.26
CA GLU A 29 2.18 6.63 11.64
C GLU A 29 1.02 6.26 10.71
N ARG A 30 1.20 6.33 9.40
CA ARG A 30 0.18 5.94 8.42
C ARG A 30 -0.22 4.46 8.52
N CYS A 31 0.73 3.59 8.84
CA CYS A 31 0.45 2.17 9.07
C CYS A 31 -0.46 1.98 10.29
N ILE A 32 -0.16 2.67 11.39
CA ILE A 32 -0.96 2.66 12.61
C ILE A 32 -2.35 3.27 12.37
N GLU A 33 -2.42 4.40 11.69
CA GLU A 33 -3.69 5.06 11.31
C GLU A 33 -4.58 4.14 10.50
N ARG A 34 -4.03 3.44 9.49
CA ARG A 34 -4.78 2.46 8.72
C ARG A 34 -5.38 1.37 9.61
N CYS A 35 -4.56 0.79 10.49
CA CYS A 35 -5.01 -0.25 11.40
C CYS A 35 -6.13 0.25 12.32
N ASN A 36 -5.97 1.44 12.91
CA ASN A 36 -6.97 2.06 13.77
C ASN A 36 -8.26 2.34 13.02
N LYS A 37 -8.18 2.92 11.82
CA LYS A 37 -9.34 3.26 10.98
C LYS A 37 -10.20 2.04 10.64
N PHE A 38 -9.58 0.91 10.39
CA PHE A 38 -10.28 -0.31 9.97
C PHE A 38 -10.45 -1.35 11.10
N GLY A 39 -10.15 -0.99 12.35
CA GLY A 39 -10.28 -1.89 13.50
C GLY A 39 -9.39 -3.14 13.39
N ILE A 40 -8.21 -2.98 12.81
CA ILE A 40 -7.22 -4.05 12.68
C ILE A 40 -6.28 -4.00 13.88
N GLU A 41 -6.27 -5.05 14.68
CA GLU A 41 -5.34 -5.14 15.81
C GLU A 41 -3.90 -5.36 15.33
N MET A 42 -2.96 -4.59 15.85
CA MET A 42 -1.54 -4.76 15.58
C MET A 42 -0.88 -5.59 16.68
N VAL A 43 -0.40 -6.78 16.34
CA VAL A 43 0.32 -7.68 17.25
C VAL A 43 1.82 -7.61 16.93
N PRO A 44 2.65 -7.05 17.82
CA PRO A 44 4.08 -6.92 17.55
C PRO A 44 4.76 -8.29 17.55
N LEU A 45 5.60 -8.51 16.55
CA LEU A 45 6.56 -9.61 16.52
C LEU A 45 7.67 -9.34 17.55
N PRO A 46 8.30 -10.37 18.13
CA PRO A 46 9.53 -10.17 18.87
C PRO A 46 10.62 -9.64 17.90
N CYS A 47 11.44 -8.68 18.36
CA CYS A 47 12.56 -8.19 17.55
C CYS A 47 13.81 -9.06 17.80
N PRO A 48 14.21 -9.94 16.86
CA PRO A 48 15.36 -10.80 17.07
C PRO A 48 16.66 -10.01 17.26
N GLU A 49 16.82 -8.92 16.50
CA GLU A 49 18.00 -8.07 16.57
C GLU A 49 18.14 -7.39 17.93
N THR A 50 17.04 -6.86 18.48
CA THR A 50 17.05 -6.23 19.80
C THR A 50 17.31 -7.24 20.92
N LEU A 51 16.77 -8.45 20.81
CA LEU A 51 16.98 -9.51 21.79
C LEU A 51 18.41 -10.06 21.78
N TYR A 52 19.05 -10.06 20.62
CA TYR A 52 20.41 -10.59 20.47
C TYR A 52 21.49 -9.53 20.68
N LEU A 53 21.32 -8.33 20.10
CA LEU A 53 22.32 -7.26 20.11
C LEU A 53 22.07 -6.15 21.12
N GLY A 54 20.90 -6.16 21.79
CA GLY A 54 20.46 -5.08 22.66
C GLY A 54 19.72 -3.95 21.92
N ALA A 55 19.08 -3.08 22.69
CA ALA A 55 18.31 -1.95 22.17
C ALA A 55 19.22 -0.87 21.56
N LYS A 56 20.32 -0.54 22.25
CA LYS A 56 21.34 0.39 21.75
C LYS A 56 22.34 -0.36 20.89
N ARG A 57 22.17 -0.34 19.58
CA ARG A 57 23.07 -1.01 18.65
C ARG A 57 23.36 -0.14 17.43
N THR A 58 24.55 -0.27 16.91
CA THR A 58 24.92 0.34 15.63
C THR A 58 24.31 -0.45 14.46
N PRO A 59 24.06 0.18 13.30
CA PRO A 59 23.66 -0.51 12.10
C PRO A 59 24.65 -1.58 11.67
N GLY A 60 24.16 -2.65 11.06
CA GLY A 60 25.00 -3.72 10.53
C GLY A 60 24.22 -4.65 9.60
N THR A 61 24.94 -5.51 8.91
CA THR A 61 24.38 -6.48 7.98
C THR A 61 24.23 -7.85 8.66
N PHE A 62 23.51 -8.77 8.00
CA PHE A 62 23.36 -10.14 8.50
C PHE A 62 24.72 -10.82 8.68
N LEU A 63 25.58 -10.78 7.65
CA LEU A 63 26.88 -11.45 7.69
C LEU A 63 27.81 -10.89 8.77
N GLU A 64 27.77 -9.57 9.02
CA GLU A 64 28.67 -8.92 9.98
C GLU A 64 28.27 -9.19 11.42
N ARG A 65 26.97 -9.28 11.73
CA ARG A 65 26.49 -9.21 13.11
C ARG A 65 25.55 -10.32 13.54
N LEU A 66 24.94 -11.04 12.61
CA LEU A 66 23.84 -11.98 12.87
C LEU A 66 24.09 -13.40 12.34
N ASN A 67 25.19 -13.62 11.63
CA ASN A 67 25.51 -14.92 11.04
C ASN A 67 26.22 -15.83 12.05
N PHE A 68 25.57 -16.09 13.19
CA PHE A 68 26.08 -16.93 14.26
C PHE A 68 25.04 -17.99 14.65
N PRO A 69 25.47 -19.22 15.03
CA PRO A 69 24.56 -20.30 15.41
C PRO A 69 23.57 -19.90 16.50
N GLU A 70 24.01 -19.14 17.49
CA GLU A 70 23.20 -18.69 18.62
C GLU A 70 22.06 -17.78 18.17
N PHE A 71 22.30 -16.92 17.16
CA PHE A 71 21.26 -16.07 16.58
C PHE A 71 20.26 -16.89 15.76
N ILE A 72 20.73 -17.90 15.01
CA ILE A 72 19.85 -18.80 14.25
C ILE A 72 18.93 -19.58 15.20
N ASN A 73 19.45 -20.11 16.29
CA ASN A 73 18.66 -20.79 17.32
C ASN A 73 17.61 -19.85 17.94
N LEU A 74 18.00 -18.61 18.24
CA LEU A 74 17.05 -17.59 18.72
C LEU A 74 15.92 -17.34 17.71
N ILE A 75 16.22 -17.27 16.41
CA ILE A 75 15.21 -17.12 15.35
C ILE A 75 14.20 -18.28 15.39
N ASP A 76 14.67 -19.50 15.57
CA ASP A 76 13.82 -20.69 15.62
C ASP A 76 12.91 -20.68 16.87
N ASP A 77 13.46 -20.38 18.04
CA ASP A 77 12.69 -20.25 19.29
C ASP A 77 11.61 -19.16 19.20
N LEU A 78 11.96 -18.02 18.59
CA LEU A 78 11.01 -16.92 18.40
C LEU A 78 9.93 -17.27 17.37
N ALA A 79 10.27 -17.99 16.31
CA ALA A 79 9.31 -18.46 15.31
C ALA A 79 8.30 -19.43 15.93
N GLU A 80 8.71 -20.34 16.80
CA GLU A 80 7.79 -21.23 17.54
C GLU A 80 6.81 -20.44 18.42
N LYS A 81 7.28 -19.41 19.13
CA LYS A 81 6.41 -18.53 19.94
C LYS A 81 5.36 -17.83 19.08
N VAL A 82 5.75 -17.29 17.92
CA VAL A 82 4.82 -16.65 16.99
C VAL A 82 3.84 -17.68 16.41
N GLN A 83 4.30 -18.88 16.09
CA GLN A 83 3.44 -19.95 15.59
C GLN A 83 2.36 -20.35 16.62
N LYS A 84 2.69 -20.36 17.92
CA LYS A 84 1.71 -20.58 18.99
C LYS A 84 0.63 -19.47 19.01
N ILE A 85 1.03 -18.21 18.82
CA ILE A 85 0.07 -17.09 18.71
C ILE A 85 -0.87 -17.33 17.53
N ILE A 86 -0.33 -17.69 16.36
CA ILE A 86 -1.11 -17.96 15.15
C ILE A 86 -2.06 -19.15 15.36
N SER A 87 -1.58 -20.21 16.01
CA SER A 87 -2.41 -21.41 16.28
C SER A 87 -3.59 -21.10 17.22
N MET A 88 -3.42 -20.17 18.18
CA MET A 88 -4.49 -19.79 19.10
C MET A 88 -5.46 -18.75 18.49
N ARG A 89 -4.99 -17.87 17.63
CA ARG A 89 -5.77 -16.72 17.13
C ARG A 89 -6.28 -16.89 15.69
N GLY A 90 -5.83 -17.93 14.97
CA GLY A 90 -6.02 -18.09 13.54
C GLY A 90 -5.01 -17.28 12.72
N LEU A 91 -5.10 -17.37 11.39
CA LEU A 91 -4.18 -16.69 10.49
C LEU A 91 -4.34 -15.15 10.57
N PRO A 92 -3.23 -14.40 10.65
CA PRO A 92 -3.26 -12.95 10.51
C PRO A 92 -3.61 -12.56 9.07
N VAL A 93 -4.11 -11.34 8.87
CA VAL A 93 -4.32 -10.77 7.53
C VAL A 93 -3.00 -10.73 6.75
N CYS A 94 -1.94 -10.25 7.38
CA CYS A 94 -0.58 -10.25 6.85
C CYS A 94 0.45 -10.05 7.96
N ILE A 95 1.73 -10.16 7.58
CA ILE A 95 2.87 -9.70 8.37
C ILE A 95 3.37 -8.39 7.76
N ILE A 96 3.46 -7.33 8.57
CA ILE A 96 4.02 -6.04 8.14
C ILE A 96 5.49 -5.99 8.56
N GLY A 97 6.37 -6.02 7.55
CA GLY A 97 7.82 -5.94 7.74
C GLY A 97 8.38 -4.55 7.43
N VAL A 98 9.68 -4.38 7.62
CA VAL A 98 10.39 -3.13 7.30
C VAL A 98 11.61 -3.43 6.43
N ASN A 99 11.58 -3.05 5.17
CA ASN A 99 12.74 -3.11 4.29
C ASN A 99 13.81 -2.08 4.74
N SER A 100 15.06 -2.36 4.70
CA SER A 100 15.75 -3.62 4.32
C SER A 100 16.29 -4.33 5.56
N SER A 101 15.47 -4.56 6.61
CA SER A 101 15.94 -5.26 7.81
C SER A 101 16.45 -6.66 7.43
N PRO A 102 17.60 -7.12 7.97
CA PRO A 102 18.10 -8.47 7.74
C PRO A 102 17.17 -9.55 8.30
N THR A 103 16.33 -9.21 9.29
CA THR A 103 15.39 -10.12 9.93
C THR A 103 13.96 -9.98 9.45
N CYS A 104 13.46 -8.75 9.36
CA CYS A 104 12.06 -8.41 9.06
C CYS A 104 11.86 -7.73 7.70
N GLY A 105 12.85 -7.71 6.82
CA GLY A 105 12.70 -7.26 5.44
C GLY A 105 11.71 -8.16 4.67
N VAL A 106 10.95 -7.58 3.75
CA VAL A 106 9.93 -8.31 2.97
C VAL A 106 10.41 -8.62 1.56
N THR A 107 10.82 -7.60 0.83
CA THR A 107 11.29 -7.74 -0.56
C THR A 107 12.81 -7.56 -0.70
N SER A 108 13.45 -6.93 0.29
CA SER A 108 14.90 -6.74 0.32
C SER A 108 15.45 -6.79 1.74
N THR A 109 16.70 -7.25 1.87
CA THR A 109 17.39 -7.40 3.16
C THR A 109 18.83 -6.91 3.06
N TYR A 110 19.34 -6.30 4.12
CA TYR A 110 20.77 -6.05 4.30
C TYR A 110 21.46 -7.35 4.72
N TYR A 111 21.93 -8.10 3.74
CA TYR A 111 22.62 -9.36 3.98
C TYR A 111 24.10 -9.18 4.29
N GLY A 112 24.77 -8.27 3.63
CA GLY A 112 26.21 -8.05 3.67
C GLY A 112 26.88 -8.46 2.36
N ARG A 113 28.09 -7.92 2.12
CA ARG A 113 28.87 -8.24 0.92
C ARG A 113 29.50 -9.61 1.04
N ASN A 114 29.36 -10.39 -0.01
CA ASN A 114 30.10 -11.63 -0.22
C ASN A 114 30.86 -11.50 -1.55
N GLY A 115 32.14 -11.16 -1.48
CA GLY A 115 32.92 -10.79 -2.66
C GLY A 115 32.39 -9.53 -3.35
N ASN A 116 32.08 -9.62 -4.64
CA ASN A 116 31.56 -8.51 -5.47
C ASN A 116 30.02 -8.35 -5.40
N GLU A 117 29.30 -9.17 -4.63
CA GLU A 117 27.85 -9.08 -4.52
C GLU A 117 27.42 -7.78 -3.80
N PRO A 118 26.27 -7.17 -4.19
CA PRO A 118 25.74 -6.03 -3.47
C PRO A 118 25.33 -6.44 -2.05
N PRO A 119 25.42 -5.53 -1.06
CA PRO A 119 25.10 -5.85 0.34
C PRO A 119 23.63 -6.13 0.58
N LYS A 120 22.74 -5.74 -0.35
CA LYS A 120 21.31 -6.02 -0.31
C LYS A 120 20.99 -7.23 -1.17
N LYS A 121 20.18 -8.15 -0.60
CA LYS A 121 19.62 -9.29 -1.33
C LYS A 121 18.11 -9.13 -1.44
N ALA A 122 17.55 -9.60 -2.57
CA ALA A 122 16.11 -9.71 -2.74
C ALA A 122 15.54 -10.79 -1.80
N GLY A 123 14.29 -10.59 -1.38
CA GLY A 123 13.52 -11.54 -0.60
C GLY A 123 13.41 -11.22 0.89
N ARG A 124 12.69 -12.11 1.60
CA ARG A 124 12.38 -11.94 3.01
C ARG A 124 13.62 -12.06 3.89
N GLY A 125 13.61 -11.30 4.98
CA GLY A 125 14.57 -11.45 6.09
C GLY A 125 14.46 -12.81 6.77
N ILE A 126 15.54 -13.21 7.47
CA ILE A 126 15.65 -14.56 8.01
C ILE A 126 14.49 -14.95 8.94
N PHE A 127 13.98 -14.02 9.72
CA PHE A 127 12.84 -14.28 10.62
C PHE A 127 11.53 -14.42 9.84
N LEU A 128 11.26 -13.55 8.87
CA LEU A 128 10.05 -13.65 8.06
C LEU A 128 10.04 -14.87 7.12
N LYS A 129 11.19 -15.45 6.81
CA LYS A 129 11.27 -16.71 6.05
C LYS A 129 10.67 -17.90 6.82
N LYS A 130 10.55 -17.82 8.15
CA LYS A 130 9.90 -18.86 8.96
C LYS A 130 8.38 -18.92 8.77
N PHE A 131 7.79 -17.93 8.09
CA PHE A 131 6.35 -17.81 7.83
C PHE A 131 6.04 -17.72 6.32
N PRO A 132 6.47 -18.71 5.49
CA PRO A 132 6.38 -18.61 4.03
C PRO A 132 4.93 -18.52 3.51
N HIS A 133 3.99 -19.12 4.24
CA HIS A 133 2.57 -19.22 3.86
C HIS A 133 1.75 -17.98 4.26
N ILE A 134 2.32 -17.05 5.01
CA ILE A 134 1.63 -15.83 5.42
C ILE A 134 2.03 -14.70 4.46
N LEU A 135 1.03 -13.96 3.97
CA LEU A 135 1.28 -12.75 3.19
C LEU A 135 2.14 -11.78 4.00
N ALA A 136 3.26 -11.34 3.43
CA ALA A 136 4.09 -10.31 4.03
C ALA A 136 4.07 -9.06 3.15
N MET A 137 3.88 -7.90 3.78
CA MET A 137 3.86 -6.59 3.14
C MET A 137 4.89 -5.67 3.79
N ASP A 138 5.61 -4.91 2.97
CA ASP A 138 6.46 -3.84 3.50
C ASP A 138 5.60 -2.71 4.08
N VAL A 139 6.06 -2.06 5.13
CA VAL A 139 5.32 -0.97 5.76
C VAL A 139 5.00 0.15 4.78
N ALA A 140 5.92 0.47 3.86
CA ALA A 140 5.67 1.49 2.83
C ALA A 140 4.54 1.09 1.87
N THR A 141 4.42 -0.20 1.56
CA THR A 141 3.31 -0.75 0.79
C THR A 141 2.01 -0.72 1.59
N PHE A 142 2.05 -1.19 2.83
CA PHE A 142 0.86 -1.24 3.69
C PHE A 142 0.32 0.16 4.02
N SER A 143 1.16 1.17 4.05
CA SER A 143 0.77 2.57 4.31
C SER A 143 0.10 3.27 3.12
N GLN A 144 0.06 2.63 1.93
CA GLN A 144 -0.62 3.16 0.75
C GLN A 144 -2.06 2.63 0.71
N TYR A 145 -3.00 3.40 1.23
CA TYR A 145 -4.39 2.94 1.35
C TYR A 145 -5.44 4.02 1.01
N TYR A 146 -5.02 5.25 0.75
CA TYR A 146 -5.94 6.32 0.39
C TYR A 146 -6.14 6.36 -1.12
N VAL A 147 -7.38 6.13 -1.54
CA VAL A 147 -7.79 6.04 -2.95
C VAL A 147 -8.69 7.21 -3.29
N TYR A 148 -8.40 7.91 -4.37
CA TYR A 148 -9.35 8.81 -5.02
C TYR A 148 -10.07 8.01 -6.11
N LEU A 149 -11.40 7.97 -6.07
CA LEU A 149 -12.22 7.33 -7.08
C LEU A 149 -12.78 8.38 -8.05
N ALA A 150 -12.12 8.52 -9.18
CA ALA A 150 -12.51 9.39 -10.29
C ALA A 150 -13.56 8.70 -11.16
N ALA A 151 -14.69 9.33 -11.38
CA ALA A 151 -15.75 8.72 -12.18
C ALA A 151 -16.79 9.75 -12.63
N PRO A 152 -17.49 9.54 -13.77
CA PRO A 152 -18.67 10.31 -14.11
C PRO A 152 -19.74 10.12 -13.03
N LEU A 153 -20.50 11.18 -12.73
CA LEU A 153 -21.47 11.20 -11.63
C LEU A 153 -22.80 11.86 -12.02
N PHE A 154 -23.07 11.93 -13.32
CA PHE A 154 -24.18 12.71 -13.87
C PHE A 154 -25.50 11.94 -13.89
N SER A 155 -25.46 10.62 -14.03
CA SER A 155 -26.65 9.77 -14.02
C SER A 155 -26.77 8.95 -12.74
N GLU A 156 -27.99 8.48 -12.44
CA GLU A 156 -28.23 7.59 -11.32
C GLU A 156 -27.46 6.25 -11.46
N ALA A 157 -27.35 5.75 -12.69
CA ALA A 157 -26.61 4.52 -12.98
C ALA A 157 -25.12 4.69 -12.66
N GLU A 158 -24.50 5.79 -13.08
CA GLU A 158 -23.10 6.10 -12.78
C GLU A 158 -22.87 6.22 -11.28
N ARG A 159 -23.69 7.01 -10.58
CA ARG A 159 -23.58 7.19 -9.13
C ARG A 159 -23.74 5.88 -8.38
N SER A 160 -24.69 5.03 -8.77
CA SER A 160 -24.88 3.71 -8.14
C SER A 160 -23.70 2.78 -8.37
N TYR A 161 -23.14 2.78 -9.58
CA TYR A 161 -21.95 1.98 -9.88
C TYR A 161 -20.73 2.48 -9.11
N ASN A 162 -20.52 3.80 -9.04
CA ASN A 162 -19.44 4.40 -8.25
C ASN A 162 -19.50 3.99 -6.78
N LEU A 163 -20.69 4.01 -6.17
CA LEU A 163 -20.91 3.54 -4.81
C LEU A 163 -20.55 2.06 -4.64
N SER A 164 -20.88 1.22 -5.62
CA SER A 164 -20.53 -0.20 -5.60
C SER A 164 -19.02 -0.43 -5.61
N ILE A 165 -18.28 0.30 -6.45
CA ILE A 165 -16.82 0.25 -6.53
C ILE A 165 -16.19 0.81 -5.25
N ALA A 166 -16.67 1.96 -4.75
CA ALA A 166 -16.21 2.50 -3.46
C ALA A 166 -16.43 1.51 -2.32
N GLY A 167 -17.60 0.85 -2.26
CA GLY A 167 -17.92 -0.17 -1.28
C GLY A 167 -16.99 -1.39 -1.38
N LEU A 168 -16.67 -1.82 -2.59
CA LEU A 168 -15.71 -2.91 -2.84
C LEU A 168 -14.31 -2.56 -2.30
N LEU A 169 -13.82 -1.35 -2.60
CA LEU A 169 -12.52 -0.88 -2.13
C LEU A 169 -12.49 -0.75 -0.60
N ARG A 170 -13.53 -0.17 0.00
CA ARG A 170 -13.65 -0.02 1.47
C ARG A 170 -13.68 -1.38 2.19
N LYS A 171 -14.36 -2.39 1.63
CA LYS A 171 -14.33 -3.77 2.14
C LYS A 171 -12.94 -4.40 2.07
N ASN A 172 -12.07 -3.92 1.20
CA ASN A 172 -10.68 -4.32 1.08
C ASN A 172 -9.71 -3.39 1.83
N PHE A 173 -10.21 -2.63 2.80
CA PHE A 173 -9.43 -1.77 3.70
C PHE A 173 -8.73 -0.61 3.01
N PHE A 174 -9.37 -0.03 1.99
CA PHE A 174 -8.98 1.24 1.39
C PHE A 174 -9.87 2.36 1.91
N ASP A 175 -9.23 3.50 2.19
CA ASP A 175 -9.93 4.76 2.46
C ASP A 175 -10.23 5.43 1.13
N VAL A 176 -11.50 5.58 0.82
CA VAL A 176 -11.93 6.03 -0.51
C VAL A 176 -12.56 7.41 -0.42
N PHE A 177 -11.94 8.37 -1.09
CA PHE A 177 -12.56 9.64 -1.42
C PHE A 177 -13.36 9.46 -2.71
N LEU A 178 -14.67 9.66 -2.61
CA LEU A 178 -15.60 9.63 -3.73
C LEU A 178 -16.25 11.00 -3.87
N PRO A 179 -15.97 11.77 -4.94
CA PRO A 179 -16.45 13.15 -5.10
C PRO A 179 -17.95 13.34 -4.90
N GLN A 180 -18.77 12.40 -5.37
CA GLN A 180 -20.24 12.49 -5.23
C GLN A 180 -20.74 12.42 -3.77
N GLU A 181 -19.93 11.94 -2.83
CA GLU A 181 -20.30 11.92 -1.40
C GLU A 181 -20.02 13.25 -0.70
N ASN A 182 -19.22 14.12 -1.32
CA ASN A 182 -18.78 15.39 -0.76
C ASN A 182 -19.39 16.62 -1.47
N GLY A 183 -20.22 16.41 -2.47
CA GLY A 183 -20.92 17.45 -3.22
C GLY A 183 -22.39 17.52 -2.84
N ASP A 184 -22.94 18.73 -2.75
CA ASP A 184 -24.37 18.94 -2.72
C ASP A 184 -24.90 18.88 -4.16
N ASP A 185 -25.89 18.00 -4.41
CA ASP A 185 -26.53 17.83 -5.73
C ASP A 185 -27.50 18.99 -6.09
N SER A 186 -27.43 20.12 -5.39
CA SER A 186 -28.28 21.26 -5.69
C SER A 186 -28.04 21.78 -7.11
N GLU A 187 -29.13 21.91 -7.87
CA GLU A 187 -29.10 22.50 -9.23
C GLU A 187 -28.60 23.95 -9.24
N THR A 188 -28.48 24.59 -8.07
CA THR A 188 -28.14 26.02 -7.90
C THR A 188 -26.89 26.18 -7.07
N ARG A 189 -25.74 25.68 -7.57
CA ARG A 189 -24.43 25.91 -6.92
C ARG A 189 -23.95 27.33 -7.16
N THR A 190 -23.58 28.03 -6.09
CA THR A 190 -22.89 29.29 -6.17
C THR A 190 -21.46 29.11 -6.71
N LYS A 191 -20.85 30.15 -7.22
CA LYS A 191 -19.45 30.10 -7.69
C LYS A 191 -18.48 29.81 -6.56
N GLU A 192 -18.79 30.19 -5.34
CA GLU A 192 -18.00 29.92 -4.13
C GLU A 192 -18.05 28.42 -3.77
N GLU A 193 -19.23 27.82 -3.85
CA GLU A 193 -19.39 26.36 -3.64
C GLU A 193 -18.64 25.54 -4.69
N GLN A 194 -18.70 25.96 -5.97
CA GLN A 194 -17.91 25.30 -7.03
C GLN A 194 -16.40 25.39 -6.74
N GLY A 195 -15.92 26.58 -6.28
CA GLY A 195 -14.53 26.79 -5.91
C GLY A 195 -14.09 25.90 -4.71
N ARG A 196 -14.99 25.71 -3.73
CA ARG A 196 -14.76 24.84 -2.59
C ARG A 196 -14.65 23.37 -3.02
N ILE A 197 -15.62 22.89 -3.81
CA ILE A 197 -15.63 21.51 -4.33
C ILE A 197 -14.33 21.25 -5.13
N PHE A 198 -13.95 22.16 -6.02
CA PHE A 198 -12.69 22.02 -6.76
C PHE A 198 -11.48 21.93 -5.83
N THR A 199 -11.41 22.79 -4.81
CA THR A 199 -10.29 22.81 -3.87
C THR A 199 -10.22 21.52 -3.05
N ASP A 200 -11.37 21.01 -2.59
CA ASP A 200 -11.45 19.78 -1.82
C ASP A 200 -11.06 18.55 -2.66
N ASN A 201 -11.56 18.46 -3.90
CA ASN A 201 -11.16 17.41 -4.84
C ASN A 201 -9.66 17.48 -5.16
N LEU A 202 -9.12 18.66 -5.42
CA LEU A 202 -7.70 18.85 -5.70
C LEU A 202 -6.82 18.46 -4.50
N LYS A 203 -7.26 18.77 -3.28
CA LYS A 203 -6.58 18.33 -2.05
C LYS A 203 -6.61 16.81 -1.91
N ALA A 204 -7.76 16.19 -2.18
CA ALA A 204 -7.90 14.74 -2.13
C ALA A 204 -7.01 14.05 -3.18
N LEU A 205 -6.98 14.54 -4.44
CA LEU A 205 -6.09 14.07 -5.50
C LEU A 205 -4.61 14.15 -5.10
N LYS A 206 -4.20 15.27 -4.51
CA LYS A 206 -2.82 15.46 -4.03
C LYS A 206 -2.45 14.49 -2.90
N ASN A 207 -3.40 14.12 -2.06
CA ASN A 207 -3.16 13.24 -0.91
C ASN A 207 -3.34 11.75 -1.25
N ALA A 208 -4.06 11.42 -2.33
CA ALA A 208 -4.29 10.04 -2.72
C ALA A 208 -2.98 9.28 -2.99
N ASP A 209 -2.91 8.04 -2.56
CA ASP A 209 -1.81 7.13 -2.88
C ASP A 209 -2.02 6.50 -4.26
N ILE A 210 -3.30 6.28 -4.61
CA ILE A 210 -3.73 5.64 -5.86
C ILE A 210 -4.97 6.39 -6.37
N LEU A 211 -5.01 6.61 -7.66
CA LEU A 211 -6.25 7.01 -8.34
C LEU A 211 -6.85 5.77 -9.02
N VAL A 212 -8.12 5.51 -8.74
CA VAL A 212 -8.94 4.56 -9.51
C VAL A 212 -9.89 5.39 -10.36
N ALA A 213 -9.88 5.18 -11.67
CA ALA A 213 -10.74 5.90 -12.60
C ALA A 213 -11.74 4.94 -13.26
N ILE A 214 -13.02 5.31 -13.33
CA ILE A 214 -14.02 4.62 -14.14
C ILE A 214 -14.12 5.37 -15.47
N ILE A 215 -13.72 4.67 -16.56
CA ILE A 215 -13.60 5.27 -17.89
C ILE A 215 -14.52 4.59 -18.91
N ASP A 216 -15.67 4.11 -18.45
CA ASP A 216 -16.72 3.56 -19.30
C ASP A 216 -17.40 4.66 -20.13
N GLY A 217 -17.95 4.27 -21.25
CA GLY A 217 -18.63 5.17 -22.18
C GLY A 217 -18.02 5.20 -23.57
N ALA A 218 -18.64 5.92 -24.49
CA ALA A 218 -18.12 6.12 -25.84
C ALA A 218 -16.76 6.84 -25.80
N ASP A 219 -16.63 7.78 -24.86
CA ASP A 219 -15.41 8.48 -24.50
C ASP A 219 -15.35 8.59 -22.97
N ALA A 220 -14.16 8.72 -22.41
CA ALA A 220 -14.02 8.93 -20.97
C ALA A 220 -14.49 10.35 -20.61
N ASP A 221 -15.14 10.48 -19.46
CA ASP A 221 -15.57 11.78 -18.96
C ASP A 221 -14.40 12.77 -18.84
N SER A 222 -14.64 14.01 -19.22
CA SER A 222 -13.60 15.05 -19.27
C SER A 222 -13.02 15.38 -17.90
N GLY A 223 -13.84 15.38 -16.84
CA GLY A 223 -13.39 15.58 -15.45
C GLY A 223 -12.51 14.44 -14.98
N THR A 224 -12.96 13.20 -15.19
CA THR A 224 -12.21 11.99 -14.91
C THR A 224 -10.88 11.94 -15.67
N SER A 225 -10.88 12.33 -16.95
CA SER A 225 -9.67 12.41 -17.77
C SER A 225 -8.67 13.44 -17.24
N TRP A 226 -9.17 14.62 -16.81
CA TRP A 226 -8.33 15.65 -16.20
C TRP A 226 -7.68 15.16 -14.90
N GLU A 227 -8.46 14.49 -14.04
CA GLU A 227 -7.99 13.94 -12.76
C GLU A 227 -6.92 12.86 -12.97
N MET A 228 -7.10 11.97 -13.96
CA MET A 228 -6.11 10.98 -14.37
C MET A 228 -4.79 11.64 -14.82
N GLY A 229 -4.87 12.64 -15.72
CA GLY A 229 -3.71 13.37 -16.21
C GLY A 229 -2.99 14.10 -15.07
N TYR A 230 -3.75 14.74 -14.16
CA TYR A 230 -3.17 15.43 -13.01
C TYR A 230 -2.39 14.49 -12.09
N VAL A 231 -2.97 13.35 -11.72
CA VAL A 231 -2.34 12.39 -10.82
C VAL A 231 -1.15 11.68 -11.48
N SER A 232 -1.24 11.38 -12.78
CA SER A 232 -0.14 10.84 -13.57
C SER A 232 1.05 11.81 -13.62
N ALA A 233 0.80 13.11 -13.80
CA ALA A 233 1.83 14.15 -13.77
C ALA A 233 2.53 14.29 -12.41
N LEU A 234 1.87 13.89 -11.32
CA LEU A 234 2.47 13.79 -9.98
C LEU A 234 3.28 12.50 -9.77
N GLY A 235 3.42 11.65 -10.78
CA GLY A 235 4.13 10.37 -10.69
C GLY A 235 3.41 9.33 -9.82
N LYS A 236 2.12 9.50 -9.57
CA LYS A 236 1.33 8.58 -8.76
C LYS A 236 0.69 7.48 -9.61
N LYS A 237 0.25 6.42 -8.95
CA LYS A 237 -0.35 5.24 -9.58
C LYS A 237 -1.79 5.53 -10.02
N VAL A 238 -2.08 5.22 -11.27
CA VAL A 238 -3.42 5.33 -11.85
C VAL A 238 -3.86 3.95 -12.33
N ILE A 239 -5.06 3.52 -11.92
CA ILE A 239 -5.71 2.31 -12.42
C ILE A 239 -7.03 2.75 -13.06
N ALA A 240 -7.22 2.40 -14.33
CA ALA A 240 -8.42 2.74 -15.07
C ALA A 240 -9.29 1.49 -15.28
N LEU A 241 -10.48 1.50 -14.70
CA LEU A 241 -11.48 0.46 -14.89
C LEU A 241 -12.34 0.79 -16.11
N ARG A 242 -12.28 -0.07 -17.14
CA ARG A 242 -13.12 0.00 -18.32
C ARG A 242 -13.85 -1.30 -18.53
N THR A 243 -15.11 -1.34 -18.15
CA THR A 243 -15.98 -2.51 -18.37
C THR A 243 -16.69 -2.46 -19.74
N ASP A 244 -16.65 -1.31 -20.39
CA ASP A 244 -17.22 -1.09 -21.71
C ASP A 244 -16.39 -1.77 -22.80
N PHE A 245 -17.03 -2.59 -23.64
CA PHE A 245 -16.38 -3.31 -24.72
C PHE A 245 -16.12 -2.47 -25.99
N ARG A 246 -16.67 -1.26 -26.09
CA ARG A 246 -16.44 -0.34 -27.20
C ARG A 246 -14.97 0.09 -27.23
N ARG A 247 -14.46 0.35 -28.44
CA ARG A 247 -13.09 0.85 -28.64
C ARG A 247 -13.12 2.26 -29.21
N SER A 248 -12.16 3.09 -28.84
CA SER A 248 -12.01 4.44 -29.37
C SER A 248 -11.40 4.46 -30.77
N GLY A 249 -10.64 3.41 -31.14
CA GLY A 249 -9.99 3.25 -32.44
C GLY A 249 -9.76 1.80 -32.80
N SER A 250 -9.03 1.57 -33.90
CA SER A 250 -8.70 0.21 -34.39
C SER A 250 -7.75 -0.54 -33.44
N HIS A 251 -6.93 0.17 -32.67
CA HIS A 251 -5.91 -0.39 -31.79
C HIS A 251 -6.06 0.03 -30.32
N GLU A 252 -6.84 1.05 -30.03
CA GLU A 252 -6.96 1.67 -28.72
C GLU A 252 -8.28 1.27 -28.04
N LYS A 253 -8.22 0.86 -26.78
CA LYS A 253 -9.41 0.61 -25.95
C LYS A 253 -10.09 1.92 -25.56
N VAL A 254 -9.29 2.95 -25.31
CA VAL A 254 -9.66 4.29 -24.91
C VAL A 254 -8.64 5.25 -25.52
N ASN A 255 -8.85 6.56 -25.40
CA ASN A 255 -7.87 7.55 -25.86
C ASN A 255 -6.44 7.18 -25.39
N LEU A 256 -5.47 7.22 -26.31
CA LEU A 256 -4.08 6.82 -26.09
C LEU A 256 -3.45 7.43 -24.85
N MET A 257 -3.71 8.74 -24.59
CA MET A 257 -3.13 9.44 -23.44
C MET A 257 -3.62 8.87 -22.10
N LEU A 258 -4.86 8.39 -22.06
CA LEU A 258 -5.43 7.73 -20.87
C LEU A 258 -4.92 6.29 -20.72
N GLU A 259 -4.84 5.56 -21.85
CA GLU A 259 -4.38 4.17 -21.87
C GLU A 259 -2.92 4.06 -21.40
N GLU A 260 -2.04 4.93 -21.90
CA GLU A 260 -0.61 4.93 -21.55
C GLU A 260 -0.31 5.55 -20.15
N SER A 261 -1.21 6.37 -19.62
CA SER A 261 -1.03 6.98 -18.29
C SER A 261 -1.51 6.09 -17.14
N ALA A 262 -2.13 4.94 -17.43
CA ALA A 262 -2.79 4.12 -16.42
C ALA A 262 -2.62 2.61 -16.65
N THR A 263 -2.78 1.82 -15.61
CA THR A 263 -3.02 0.38 -15.75
C THR A 263 -4.50 0.16 -16.05
N VAL A 264 -4.83 -0.16 -17.30
CA VAL A 264 -6.22 -0.40 -17.72
C VAL A 264 -6.64 -1.83 -17.39
N VAL A 265 -7.74 -1.96 -16.63
CA VAL A 265 -8.37 -3.23 -16.24
C VAL A 265 -9.81 -3.28 -16.73
N THR A 266 -10.36 -4.49 -16.94
CA THR A 266 -11.67 -4.68 -17.57
C THR A 266 -12.72 -5.31 -16.66
N SER A 267 -12.35 -5.61 -15.41
CA SER A 267 -13.28 -6.14 -14.41
C SER A 267 -12.90 -5.70 -12.99
N THR A 268 -13.84 -5.81 -12.08
CA THR A 268 -13.63 -5.52 -10.65
C THR A 268 -12.62 -6.46 -10.00
N ASP A 269 -12.53 -7.71 -10.45
CA ASP A 269 -11.54 -8.67 -9.95
C ASP A 269 -10.14 -8.25 -10.39
N GLN A 270 -9.97 -7.87 -11.66
CA GLN A 270 -8.72 -7.32 -12.17
C GLN A 270 -8.34 -6.01 -11.48
N LEU A 271 -9.32 -5.17 -11.11
CA LEU A 271 -9.07 -3.95 -10.35
C LEU A 271 -8.41 -4.27 -9.00
N LEU A 272 -8.95 -5.21 -8.24
CA LEU A 272 -8.37 -5.60 -6.96
C LEU A 272 -6.99 -6.26 -7.11
N GLU A 273 -6.80 -7.07 -8.14
CA GLU A 273 -5.50 -7.66 -8.45
C GLU A 273 -4.47 -6.59 -8.86
N ALA A 274 -4.85 -5.64 -9.70
CA ALA A 274 -3.99 -4.54 -10.12
C ALA A 274 -3.56 -3.67 -8.92
N ILE A 275 -4.48 -3.32 -8.02
CA ILE A 275 -4.16 -2.59 -6.79
C ILE A 275 -3.16 -3.39 -5.96
N LYS A 276 -3.42 -4.67 -5.72
CA LYS A 276 -2.50 -5.55 -4.95
C LYS A 276 -1.13 -5.64 -5.62
N SER A 277 -1.09 -5.81 -6.94
CA SER A 277 0.16 -5.89 -7.71
C SER A 277 0.95 -4.59 -7.64
N LEU A 278 0.30 -3.45 -7.87
CA LEU A 278 0.96 -2.13 -7.78
C LEU A 278 1.50 -1.83 -6.39
N LEU A 279 0.82 -2.30 -5.35
CA LEU A 279 1.30 -2.16 -3.97
C LEU A 279 2.47 -3.10 -3.67
N MET A 280 2.56 -4.25 -4.35
CA MET A 280 3.62 -5.24 -4.16
C MET A 280 4.84 -5.01 -5.07
N MET A 281 4.67 -4.32 -6.19
CA MET A 281 5.78 -3.93 -7.06
C MET A 281 6.58 -2.83 -6.38
N LYS A 282 7.87 -3.04 -6.26
CA LYS A 282 8.84 -2.06 -5.74
C LYS A 282 8.69 -0.72 -6.43
N SER A 283 8.75 0.34 -5.65
CA SER A 283 9.34 1.61 -6.09
C SER A 283 10.86 1.38 -6.28
N ASP A 284 11.24 0.88 -7.43
CA ASP A 284 12.62 0.97 -7.91
C ASP A 284 12.78 2.40 -8.48
N SER A 285 13.12 3.34 -7.60
CA SER A 285 13.67 4.66 -7.96
C SER A 285 14.53 5.19 -6.82
#